data_770ad010b6f15b592dc21398b0990c4a
#
_entry.id   770ad010b6f15b592dc21398b0990c4a
#
_cell.length_a   1.000
_cell.length_b   1.000
_cell.length_c   1.000
_cell.angle_alpha   90.00
_cell.angle_beta   90.00
_cell.angle_gamma   90.00
#
_symmetry.space_group_name_H-M   'P 1'
#
loop_
_entity.id
_entity.type
_entity.pdbx_description
1 polymer ?
#
loop_
_entity_poly.entity_id
_entity_poly.type
_entity_poly.pdbx_seq_one_letter_code
_entity_poly.pdbx_strand_id
1 'polypeptide(L)'
;MTYSILNTLIDTTSHKITQDGKPIKLTHIEFELLLYLAQHADKLCTREDILDNVWGQRFQYDTGTVDVHLHSLRRKLGFERKYPIESIRNIGVILHTTPKKQSYSLNIQDFTIQWIKAHEADFDAKQLIPRLHLDPFVSEITLSPKDLHQMLDGILNVLLPTSQPGIICIKSHLSCTHFSLILDINGTINELKIPINE
;
A
#
# COMPACT_ATOMS: atom_id res chain seq x y z
N MET A 1 26.89 -2.44 -13.45
CA MET A 1 25.46 -2.09 -13.61
C MET A 1 24.77 -2.22 -12.27
N THR A 2 23.85 -1.31 -11.92
CA THR A 2 23.25 -1.32 -10.57
C THR A 2 21.73 -1.39 -10.70
N TYR A 3 21.10 -2.26 -9.93
CA TYR A 3 19.63 -2.36 -9.81
C TYR A 3 19.20 -1.90 -8.43
N SER A 4 18.04 -1.25 -8.34
CA SER A 4 17.46 -0.80 -7.08
C SER A 4 16.08 -1.43 -6.88
N ILE A 5 15.86 -2.01 -5.72
CA ILE A 5 14.59 -2.61 -5.32
C ILE A 5 14.25 -2.04 -3.95
N LEU A 6 13.32 -1.11 -3.86
CA LEU A 6 13.02 -0.40 -2.62
C LEU A 6 14.31 0.23 -2.01
N ASN A 7 14.69 -0.23 -0.81
CA ASN A 7 15.88 0.18 -0.08
C ASN A 7 17.10 -0.73 -0.34
N THR A 8 17.02 -1.65 -1.31
CA THR A 8 18.07 -2.62 -1.63
C THR A 8 18.76 -2.26 -2.95
N LEU A 9 20.09 -2.14 -2.95
CA LEU A 9 20.92 -1.91 -4.13
C LEU A 9 21.70 -3.19 -4.45
N ILE A 10 21.67 -3.56 -5.73
CA ILE A 10 22.39 -4.72 -6.29
C ILE A 10 23.47 -4.18 -7.22
N ASP A 11 24.72 -4.34 -6.88
CA ASP A 11 25.85 -4.00 -7.74
C ASP A 11 26.37 -5.27 -8.43
N THR A 12 26.11 -5.38 -9.71
CA THR A 12 26.51 -6.55 -10.51
C THR A 12 28.00 -6.60 -10.75
N THR A 13 28.70 -5.46 -10.72
CA THR A 13 30.14 -5.39 -10.97
C THR A 13 30.95 -5.92 -9.79
N SER A 14 30.54 -5.58 -8.57
CA SER A 14 31.20 -6.04 -7.36
C SER A 14 30.53 -7.26 -6.71
N HIS A 15 29.43 -7.77 -7.26
CA HIS A 15 28.58 -8.82 -6.69
C HIS A 15 28.18 -8.52 -5.23
N LYS A 16 27.88 -7.24 -4.95
CA LYS A 16 27.51 -6.78 -3.60
C LYS A 16 26.05 -6.34 -3.57
N ILE A 17 25.45 -6.60 -2.43
CA ILE A 17 24.10 -6.13 -2.11
C ILE A 17 24.19 -5.29 -0.84
N THR A 18 23.55 -4.13 -0.88
CA THR A 18 23.40 -3.26 0.28
C THR A 18 21.92 -2.94 0.48
N GLN A 19 21.49 -2.93 1.73
CA GLN A 19 20.14 -2.55 2.12
C GLN A 19 20.24 -1.48 3.21
N ASP A 20 19.62 -0.32 3.01
CA ASP A 20 19.78 0.85 3.87
C ASP A 20 21.26 1.21 4.13
N GLY A 21 22.12 1.07 3.10
CA GLY A 21 23.55 1.30 3.19
C GLY A 21 24.36 0.20 3.90
N LYS A 22 23.72 -0.86 4.40
CA LYS A 22 24.39 -1.98 5.08
C LYS A 22 24.59 -3.16 4.14
N PRO A 23 25.75 -3.82 4.13
CA PRO A 23 26.00 -4.95 3.26
C PRO A 23 25.21 -6.19 3.72
N ILE A 24 24.55 -6.86 2.77
CA ILE A 24 23.83 -8.12 2.98
C ILE A 24 24.63 -9.26 2.34
N LYS A 25 24.84 -10.35 3.09
CA LYS A 25 25.53 -11.54 2.58
C LYS A 25 24.53 -12.53 1.99
N LEU A 26 24.58 -12.69 0.68
CA LEU A 26 23.85 -13.72 -0.05
C LEU A 26 24.81 -14.83 -0.52
N THR A 27 24.29 -16.03 -0.73
CA THR A 27 25.00 -17.05 -1.50
C THR A 27 24.99 -16.67 -2.98
N HIS A 28 25.87 -17.30 -3.77
CA HIS A 28 25.91 -17.04 -5.22
C HIS A 28 24.53 -17.25 -5.87
N ILE A 29 23.87 -18.35 -5.60
CA ILE A 29 22.54 -18.66 -6.13
C ILE A 29 21.46 -17.65 -5.69
N GLU A 30 21.50 -17.22 -4.44
CA GLU A 30 20.56 -16.18 -3.96
C GLU A 30 20.80 -14.83 -4.65
N PHE A 31 22.08 -14.50 -4.94
CA PHE A 31 22.44 -13.31 -5.67
C PHE A 31 21.92 -13.38 -7.12
N GLU A 32 22.20 -14.49 -7.83
CA GLU A 32 21.73 -14.69 -9.21
C GLU A 32 20.20 -14.70 -9.31
N LEU A 33 19.52 -15.33 -8.36
CA LEU A 33 18.06 -15.33 -8.28
C LEU A 33 17.51 -13.91 -8.10
N LEU A 34 18.08 -13.13 -7.17
CA LEU A 34 17.65 -11.74 -6.96
C LEU A 34 17.94 -10.87 -8.18
N LEU A 35 19.11 -11.04 -8.81
CA LEU A 35 19.50 -10.33 -10.02
C LEU A 35 18.57 -10.66 -11.18
N TYR A 36 18.27 -11.93 -11.42
CA TYR A 36 17.33 -12.37 -12.44
C TYR A 36 15.94 -11.72 -12.25
N LEU A 37 15.42 -11.78 -11.03
CA LEU A 37 14.14 -11.14 -10.72
C LEU A 37 14.19 -9.61 -10.89
N ALA A 38 15.31 -8.96 -10.54
CA ALA A 38 15.48 -7.52 -10.73
C ALA A 38 15.54 -7.10 -12.20
N GLN A 39 16.13 -7.94 -13.05
CA GLN A 39 16.16 -7.73 -14.50
C GLN A 39 14.78 -7.90 -15.16
N HIS A 40 13.91 -8.68 -14.52
CA HIS A 40 12.53 -8.93 -14.96
C HIS A 40 11.50 -8.31 -14.02
N ALA A 41 11.86 -7.19 -13.40
CA ALA A 41 11.01 -6.52 -12.41
C ALA A 41 9.62 -6.20 -12.99
N ASP A 42 8.62 -6.33 -12.14
CA ASP A 42 7.19 -6.10 -12.42
C ASP A 42 6.62 -7.03 -13.53
N LYS A 43 7.34 -8.11 -13.85
CA LYS A 43 6.90 -9.15 -14.79
C LYS A 43 6.79 -10.50 -14.09
N LEU A 44 5.86 -11.30 -14.56
CA LEU A 44 5.74 -12.69 -14.12
C LEU A 44 6.90 -13.52 -14.67
N CYS A 45 7.67 -14.15 -13.77
CA CYS A 45 8.67 -15.15 -14.09
C CYS A 45 8.14 -16.52 -13.70
N THR A 46 8.08 -17.46 -14.64
CA THR A 46 7.70 -18.84 -14.27
C THR A 46 8.83 -19.51 -13.47
N ARG A 47 8.50 -20.56 -12.72
CA ARG A 47 9.54 -21.30 -11.97
C ARG A 47 10.52 -22.01 -12.87
N GLU A 48 10.04 -22.48 -14.01
CA GLU A 48 10.84 -23.09 -15.06
C GLU A 48 11.84 -22.08 -15.66
N ASP A 49 11.37 -20.87 -16.03
CA ASP A 49 12.26 -19.81 -16.53
C ASP A 49 13.33 -19.43 -15.50
N ILE A 50 12.94 -19.34 -14.23
CA ILE A 50 13.88 -19.05 -13.13
C ILE A 50 14.93 -20.16 -13.01
N LEU A 51 14.51 -21.43 -13.04
CA LEU A 51 15.44 -22.57 -12.96
C LEU A 51 16.42 -22.57 -14.12
N ASP A 52 15.94 -22.43 -15.34
CA ASP A 52 16.76 -22.46 -16.54
C ASP A 52 17.80 -21.33 -16.59
N ASN A 53 17.44 -20.15 -16.12
CA ASN A 53 18.31 -18.97 -16.18
C ASN A 53 19.25 -18.83 -14.97
N VAL A 54 18.83 -19.28 -13.77
CA VAL A 54 19.62 -19.12 -12.55
C VAL A 54 20.48 -20.37 -12.27
N TRP A 55 19.93 -21.57 -12.52
CA TRP A 55 20.66 -22.86 -12.30
C TRP A 55 21.19 -23.46 -13.56
N GLY A 56 20.69 -23.10 -14.73
CA GLY A 56 21.08 -23.60 -16.05
C GLY A 56 20.35 -24.89 -16.45
N GLN A 57 20.22 -25.11 -17.75
CA GLN A 57 19.41 -26.19 -18.37
C GLN A 57 19.85 -27.63 -18.01
N ARG A 58 20.98 -27.82 -17.35
CA ARG A 58 21.53 -29.16 -16.99
C ARG A 58 20.98 -29.72 -15.67
N PHE A 59 20.21 -28.94 -14.95
CA PHE A 59 19.73 -29.35 -13.64
C PHE A 59 18.27 -29.76 -13.70
N GLN A 60 18.01 -31.06 -13.52
CA GLN A 60 16.66 -31.60 -13.27
C GLN A 60 16.28 -31.34 -11.81
N TYR A 61 16.17 -30.06 -11.42
CA TYR A 61 15.63 -29.74 -10.12
C TYR A 61 14.11 -29.68 -10.15
N ASP A 62 13.52 -30.13 -9.06
CA ASP A 62 12.13 -29.86 -8.77
C ASP A 62 11.91 -28.33 -8.64
N THR A 63 10.81 -27.81 -9.16
CA THR A 63 10.39 -26.41 -9.06
C THR A 63 10.36 -25.91 -7.60
N GLY A 64 10.22 -26.82 -6.63
CA GLY A 64 10.33 -26.56 -5.20
C GLY A 64 11.69 -25.97 -4.76
N THR A 65 12.76 -26.20 -5.54
CA THR A 65 14.09 -25.61 -5.28
C THR A 65 14.02 -24.06 -5.31
N VAL A 66 13.29 -23.49 -6.26
CA VAL A 66 13.08 -22.04 -6.35
C VAL A 66 12.45 -21.51 -5.07
N ASP A 67 11.41 -22.16 -4.56
CA ASP A 67 10.68 -21.70 -3.37
C ASP A 67 11.55 -21.73 -2.09
N VAL A 68 12.45 -22.71 -1.96
CA VAL A 68 13.41 -22.77 -0.85
C VAL A 68 14.37 -21.56 -0.87
N HIS A 69 14.93 -21.24 -2.04
CA HIS A 69 15.83 -20.09 -2.19
C HIS A 69 15.09 -18.75 -2.06
N LEU A 70 13.87 -18.63 -2.56
CA LEU A 70 13.03 -17.45 -2.34
C LEU A 70 12.72 -17.24 -0.85
N HIS A 71 12.46 -18.31 -0.10
CA HIS A 71 12.24 -18.22 1.33
C HIS A 71 13.50 -17.71 2.06
N SER A 72 14.67 -18.27 1.74
CA SER A 72 15.95 -17.84 2.32
C SER A 72 16.26 -16.37 1.98
N LEU A 73 16.04 -15.99 0.71
CA LEU A 73 16.25 -14.63 0.20
C LEU A 73 15.38 -13.60 0.93
N ARG A 74 14.06 -13.88 1.04
CA ARG A 74 13.13 -13.01 1.78
C ARG A 74 13.56 -12.83 3.23
N ARG A 75 13.97 -13.92 3.91
CA ARG A 75 14.42 -13.85 5.31
C ARG A 75 15.67 -12.99 5.47
N LYS A 76 16.65 -13.09 4.55
CA LYS A 76 17.91 -12.33 4.61
C LYS A 76 17.69 -10.83 4.32
N LEU A 77 16.75 -10.51 3.43
CA LEU A 77 16.40 -9.14 3.05
C LEU A 77 15.28 -8.54 3.91
N GLY A 78 14.74 -9.27 4.88
CA GLY A 78 13.62 -8.81 5.70
C GLY A 78 12.34 -8.57 4.89
N PHE A 79 12.18 -9.23 3.74
CA PHE A 79 11.02 -9.08 2.88
C PHE A 79 9.84 -9.91 3.38
N GLU A 80 8.64 -9.36 3.29
CA GLU A 80 7.43 -10.10 3.59
C GLU A 80 7.12 -11.16 2.54
N ARG A 81 6.24 -12.12 2.88
CA ARG A 81 5.92 -13.24 1.99
C ARG A 81 5.29 -12.82 0.65
N LYS A 82 4.56 -11.72 0.66
CA LYS A 82 3.83 -11.24 -0.51
C LYS A 82 4.45 -10.00 -1.17
N TYR A 83 5.51 -9.44 -0.58
CA TYR A 83 6.08 -8.20 -1.07
C TYR A 83 7.52 -7.99 -0.56
N PRO A 84 8.47 -7.45 -1.38
CA PRO A 84 8.33 -7.12 -2.80
C PRO A 84 8.37 -8.35 -3.72
N ILE A 85 8.77 -9.52 -3.24
CA ILE A 85 8.79 -10.77 -4.03
C ILE A 85 7.49 -11.52 -3.74
N GLU A 86 6.58 -11.53 -4.70
CA GLU A 86 5.30 -12.24 -4.62
C GLU A 86 5.39 -13.60 -5.32
N SER A 87 4.99 -14.69 -4.63
CA SER A 87 4.84 -16.01 -5.24
C SER A 87 3.38 -16.26 -5.55
N ILE A 88 3.07 -16.43 -6.84
CA ILE A 88 1.75 -16.81 -7.31
C ILE A 88 1.71 -18.33 -7.42
N ARG A 89 0.77 -18.95 -6.67
CA ARG A 89 0.69 -20.41 -6.59
C ARG A 89 0.47 -21.01 -7.98
N ASN A 90 1.26 -22.04 -8.32
CA ASN A 90 1.23 -22.79 -9.59
C ASN A 90 1.48 -21.95 -10.86
N ILE A 91 1.88 -20.68 -10.75
CA ILE A 91 2.11 -19.82 -11.90
C ILE A 91 3.56 -19.35 -11.92
N GLY A 92 4.01 -18.58 -10.92
CA GLY A 92 5.36 -18.04 -10.94
C GLY A 92 5.65 -17.06 -9.81
N VAL A 93 6.59 -16.18 -10.07
CA VAL A 93 7.09 -15.17 -9.10
C VAL A 93 7.13 -13.81 -9.78
N ILE A 94 6.77 -12.77 -9.06
CA ILE A 94 6.90 -11.37 -9.48
C ILE A 94 7.73 -10.62 -8.44
N LEU A 95 8.71 -9.84 -8.90
CA LEU A 95 9.38 -8.85 -8.08
C LEU A 95 8.81 -7.48 -8.35
N HIS A 96 8.19 -6.87 -7.34
CA HIS A 96 7.63 -5.52 -7.43
C HIS A 96 8.69 -4.47 -7.10
N THR A 97 8.87 -3.46 -7.96
CA THR A 97 9.84 -2.36 -7.75
C THR A 97 9.20 -1.14 -7.12
N THR A 98 7.91 -0.95 -7.31
CA THR A 98 7.15 0.15 -6.69
C THR A 98 6.57 -0.29 -5.36
N PRO A 99 6.57 0.57 -4.32
CA PRO A 99 5.91 0.24 -3.07
C PRO A 99 4.47 -0.18 -3.34
N LYS A 100 4.08 -1.34 -2.82
CA LYS A 100 2.68 -1.76 -2.88
C LYS A 100 1.85 -0.68 -2.19
N LYS A 101 1.00 0.01 -2.93
CA LYS A 101 0.02 0.90 -2.31
C LYS A 101 -0.81 0.05 -1.36
N GLN A 102 -0.71 0.34 -0.09
CA GLN A 102 -1.48 -0.36 0.92
C GLN A 102 -2.95 0.04 0.73
N SER A 103 -3.77 -0.88 0.25
CA SER A 103 -5.21 -0.68 0.20
C SER A 103 -5.80 -1.01 1.57
N TYR A 104 -6.70 -0.18 2.03
CA TYR A 104 -7.44 -0.40 3.27
C TYR A 104 -8.89 -0.66 2.91
N SER A 105 -9.43 -1.78 3.39
CA SER A 105 -10.87 -1.99 3.38
C SER A 105 -11.46 -1.21 4.55
N LEU A 106 -12.12 -0.10 4.25
CA LEU A 106 -12.69 0.78 5.25
C LEU A 106 -14.22 0.83 5.07
N ASN A 107 -14.93 0.44 6.12
CA ASN A 107 -16.35 0.75 6.21
C ASN A 107 -16.51 2.24 6.53
N ILE A 108 -16.84 3.04 5.53
CA ILE A 108 -16.93 4.50 5.68
C ILE A 108 -18.04 4.93 6.64
N GLN A 109 -19.11 4.15 6.76
CA GLN A 109 -20.20 4.44 7.68
C GLN A 109 -19.73 4.29 9.12
N ASP A 110 -19.12 3.14 9.46
CA ASP A 110 -18.60 2.89 10.80
C ASP A 110 -17.51 3.88 11.17
N PHE A 111 -16.61 4.16 10.24
CA PHE A 111 -15.55 5.16 10.41
C PHE A 111 -16.14 6.54 10.72
N THR A 112 -17.08 7.01 9.90
CA THR A 112 -17.67 8.36 10.04
C THR A 112 -18.47 8.49 11.34
N ILE A 113 -19.19 7.44 11.73
CA ILE A 113 -19.92 7.41 13.01
C ILE A 113 -18.95 7.49 14.20
N GLN A 114 -17.85 6.76 14.16
CA GLN A 114 -16.82 6.81 15.20
C GLN A 114 -16.16 8.19 15.27
N TRP A 115 -15.86 8.78 14.13
CA TRP A 115 -15.27 10.12 14.05
C TRP A 115 -16.22 11.18 14.60
N ILE A 116 -17.53 11.14 14.28
CA ILE A 116 -18.53 12.05 14.86
C ILE A 116 -18.59 11.91 16.37
N LYS A 117 -18.62 10.68 16.90
CA LYS A 117 -18.63 10.44 18.34
C LYS A 117 -17.39 11.01 19.04
N ALA A 118 -16.23 10.92 18.40
CA ALA A 118 -15.00 11.48 18.93
C ALA A 118 -15.04 13.02 19.06
N HIS A 119 -15.85 13.70 18.22
CA HIS A 119 -15.99 15.16 18.16
C HIS A 119 -17.34 15.65 18.69
N GLU A 120 -18.10 14.82 19.37
CA GLU A 120 -19.43 15.16 19.88
C GLU A 120 -19.42 16.44 20.75
N ALA A 121 -18.44 16.55 21.65
CA ALA A 121 -18.29 17.72 22.51
C ALA A 121 -18.00 19.02 21.72
N ASP A 122 -17.25 18.92 20.62
CA ASP A 122 -16.95 20.06 19.77
C ASP A 122 -18.20 20.53 19.01
N PHE A 123 -18.99 19.58 18.52
CA PHE A 123 -20.26 19.87 17.82
C PHE A 123 -21.29 20.47 18.78
N ASP A 124 -21.42 19.93 19.99
CA ASP A 124 -22.32 20.45 21.02
C ASP A 124 -21.93 21.87 21.44
N ALA A 125 -20.64 22.13 21.66
CA ALA A 125 -20.15 23.46 22.01
C ALA A 125 -20.46 24.53 20.94
N LYS A 126 -20.57 24.13 19.69
CA LYS A 126 -20.92 24.98 18.55
C LYS A 126 -22.38 24.88 18.11
N GLN A 127 -23.19 24.09 18.81
CA GLN A 127 -24.60 23.81 18.45
C GLN A 127 -24.74 23.32 17.01
N LEU A 128 -23.83 22.44 16.57
CA LEU A 128 -23.83 21.82 15.25
C LEU A 128 -24.50 20.44 15.32
N ILE A 129 -25.45 20.21 14.42
CA ILE A 129 -26.18 18.92 14.33
C ILE A 129 -25.61 18.13 13.14
N PRO A 130 -24.93 16.99 13.38
CA PRO A 130 -24.37 16.18 12.30
C PRO A 130 -25.47 15.45 11.51
N ARG A 131 -25.38 15.52 10.17
CA ARG A 131 -26.22 14.76 9.24
C ARG A 131 -25.33 14.00 8.26
N LEU A 132 -25.61 12.72 8.08
CA LEU A 132 -24.85 11.80 7.24
C LEU A 132 -25.59 11.49 5.93
N HIS A 133 -24.89 11.58 4.82
CA HIS A 133 -25.33 11.15 3.50
C HIS A 133 -24.19 10.36 2.86
N LEU A 134 -24.00 9.11 3.30
CA LEU A 134 -22.87 8.29 2.92
C LEU A 134 -23.25 7.29 1.83
N ASP A 135 -22.40 7.19 0.82
CA ASP A 135 -22.49 6.15 -0.20
C ASP A 135 -22.13 4.80 0.44
N PRO A 136 -23.00 3.78 0.36
CA PRO A 136 -22.75 2.48 0.96
C PRO A 136 -21.69 1.65 0.22
N PHE A 137 -21.30 2.04 -1.00
CA PHE A 137 -20.40 1.31 -1.87
C PHE A 137 -18.99 1.90 -1.84
N VAL A 138 -18.26 1.69 -0.75
CA VAL A 138 -16.83 1.96 -0.71
C VAL A 138 -16.09 0.64 -0.60
N SER A 139 -15.32 0.31 -1.65
CA SER A 139 -14.57 -0.96 -1.69
C SER A 139 -13.22 -0.84 -0.96
N GLU A 140 -12.25 -0.24 -1.60
CA GLU A 140 -10.90 -0.11 -1.05
C GLU A 140 -10.37 1.32 -1.26
N ILE A 141 -9.74 1.88 -0.24
CA ILE A 141 -9.08 3.18 -0.32
C ILE A 141 -7.58 3.05 -0.08
N THR A 142 -6.79 3.96 -0.68
CA THR A 142 -5.33 3.96 -0.53
C THR A 142 -4.83 4.67 0.73
N LEU A 143 -5.75 5.31 1.45
CA LEU A 143 -5.44 6.06 2.66
C LEU A 143 -5.72 5.21 3.91
N SER A 144 -4.82 5.26 4.90
CA SER A 144 -5.06 4.56 6.16
C SER A 144 -6.20 5.22 6.96
N PRO A 145 -6.95 4.46 7.77
CA PRO A 145 -7.96 5.04 8.64
C PRO A 145 -7.41 6.15 9.55
N LYS A 146 -6.14 6.01 9.98
CA LYS A 146 -5.46 7.01 10.82
C LYS A 146 -5.21 8.31 10.06
N ASP A 147 -4.71 8.21 8.82
CA ASP A 147 -4.43 9.39 8.00
C ASP A 147 -5.73 10.09 7.62
N LEU A 148 -6.78 9.32 7.29
CA LEU A 148 -8.11 9.87 7.02
C LEU A 148 -8.65 10.63 8.24
N HIS A 149 -8.52 10.07 9.44
CA HIS A 149 -8.91 10.72 10.69
C HIS A 149 -8.17 12.06 10.86
N GLN A 150 -6.86 12.05 10.70
CA GLN A 150 -6.02 13.25 10.84
C GLN A 150 -6.36 14.34 9.81
N MET A 151 -6.69 13.95 8.57
CA MET A 151 -7.09 14.89 7.53
C MET A 151 -8.45 15.52 7.82
N LEU A 152 -9.43 14.73 8.29
CA LEU A 152 -10.75 15.23 8.69
C LEU A 152 -10.66 16.16 9.90
N ASP A 153 -9.84 15.82 10.88
CA ASP A 153 -9.57 16.67 12.05
C ASP A 153 -8.95 18.01 11.62
N GLY A 154 -8.02 17.98 10.66
CA GLY A 154 -7.43 19.18 10.08
C GLY A 154 -8.49 20.11 9.46
N ILE A 155 -9.41 19.55 8.68
CA ILE A 155 -10.52 20.32 8.07
C ILE A 155 -11.47 20.87 9.16
N LEU A 156 -11.84 20.03 10.11
CA LEU A 156 -12.75 20.41 11.18
C LEU A 156 -12.16 21.55 12.02
N ASN A 157 -10.89 21.47 12.39
CA ASN A 157 -10.19 22.51 13.17
C ASN A 157 -10.15 23.89 12.46
N VAL A 158 -10.18 23.90 11.13
CA VAL A 158 -10.27 25.13 10.35
C VAL A 158 -11.69 25.68 10.31
N LEU A 159 -12.69 24.80 10.21
CA LEU A 159 -14.10 25.18 10.06
C LEU A 159 -14.79 25.54 11.37
N LEU A 160 -14.52 24.81 12.45
CA LEU A 160 -15.19 24.99 13.74
C LEU A 160 -15.07 26.40 14.32
N PRO A 161 -13.91 27.09 14.32
CA PRO A 161 -13.80 28.41 14.91
C PRO A 161 -14.74 29.46 14.28
N THR A 162 -14.97 29.33 12.98
CA THR A 162 -15.77 30.28 12.19
C THR A 162 -17.24 29.84 11.98
N SER A 163 -17.60 28.62 12.43
CA SER A 163 -18.92 28.07 12.24
C SER A 163 -19.96 28.77 13.14
N GLN A 164 -21.15 28.95 12.59
CA GLN A 164 -22.36 29.36 13.32
C GLN A 164 -23.17 28.11 13.69
N PRO A 165 -24.05 28.19 14.71
CA PRO A 165 -25.00 27.12 15.01
C PRO A 165 -25.79 26.68 13.77
N GLY A 166 -25.96 25.36 13.61
CA GLY A 166 -26.66 24.83 12.44
C GLY A 166 -26.41 23.37 12.14
N ILE A 167 -26.29 23.03 10.88
CA ILE A 167 -26.13 21.64 10.42
C ILE A 167 -24.73 21.45 9.84
N ILE A 168 -24.05 20.39 10.29
CA ILE A 168 -22.87 19.85 9.61
C ILE A 168 -23.30 18.64 8.79
N CYS A 169 -23.25 18.75 7.46
CA CYS A 169 -23.51 17.63 6.55
C CYS A 169 -22.18 16.94 6.20
N ILE A 170 -22.12 15.64 6.42
CA ILE A 170 -21.00 14.81 6.01
C ILE A 170 -21.51 13.90 4.89
N LYS A 171 -20.97 14.10 3.69
CA LYS A 171 -21.37 13.37 2.49
C LYS A 171 -20.18 12.57 1.96
N SER A 172 -20.44 11.40 1.45
CA SER A 172 -19.44 10.66 0.65
C SER A 172 -19.96 10.45 -0.76
N HIS A 173 -19.04 10.41 -1.71
CA HIS A 173 -19.33 10.12 -3.10
C HIS A 173 -18.21 9.28 -3.69
N LEU A 174 -18.58 8.19 -4.36
CA LEU A 174 -17.65 7.33 -5.08
C LEU A 174 -17.73 7.64 -6.58
N SER A 175 -16.59 7.97 -7.18
CA SER A 175 -16.42 8.09 -8.63
C SER A 175 -15.54 6.96 -9.17
N CYS A 176 -15.37 6.88 -10.47
CA CYS A 176 -14.50 5.88 -11.10
C CYS A 176 -13.01 6.03 -10.72
N THR A 177 -12.57 7.22 -10.28
CA THR A 177 -11.14 7.51 -10.05
C THR A 177 -10.81 7.91 -8.62
N HIS A 178 -11.81 8.30 -7.85
CA HIS A 178 -11.60 8.76 -6.47
C HIS A 178 -12.85 8.60 -5.60
N PHE A 179 -12.60 8.49 -4.32
CA PHE A 179 -13.59 8.61 -3.27
C PHE A 179 -13.51 10.03 -2.69
N SER A 180 -14.66 10.71 -2.60
CA SER A 180 -14.75 12.04 -2.00
C SER A 180 -15.46 11.97 -0.66
N LEU A 181 -14.90 12.64 0.33
CA LEU A 181 -15.57 12.94 1.59
C LEU A 181 -15.76 14.46 1.70
N ILE A 182 -16.99 14.89 1.89
CA ILE A 182 -17.38 16.29 1.86
C ILE A 182 -17.92 16.67 3.23
N LEU A 183 -17.32 17.70 3.83
CA LEU A 183 -17.82 18.37 5.03
C LEU A 183 -18.43 19.70 4.60
N ASP A 184 -19.72 19.86 4.86
CA ASP A 184 -20.49 21.06 4.56
C ASP A 184 -21.06 21.62 5.87
N ILE A 185 -20.57 22.76 6.30
CA ILE A 185 -21.09 23.48 7.48
C ILE A 185 -21.76 24.76 7.01
N ASN A 186 -23.07 24.79 7.09
CA ASN A 186 -23.87 25.96 6.74
C ASN A 186 -23.55 26.55 5.33
N GLY A 187 -23.29 25.66 4.35
CA GLY A 187 -22.93 26.05 2.99
C GLY A 187 -21.45 26.28 2.73
N THR A 188 -20.59 26.18 3.75
CA THR A 188 -19.14 26.16 3.55
C THR A 188 -18.69 24.74 3.31
N ILE A 189 -18.31 24.45 2.07
CA ILE A 189 -18.00 23.10 1.60
C ILE A 189 -16.49 22.89 1.56
N ASN A 190 -16.03 21.80 2.17
CA ASN A 190 -14.67 21.28 2.04
C ASN A 190 -14.73 19.84 1.57
N GLU A 191 -14.00 19.53 0.52
CA GLU A 191 -13.96 18.21 -0.12
C GLU A 191 -12.57 17.62 0.00
N LEU A 192 -12.50 16.40 0.55
CA LEU A 192 -11.31 15.56 0.59
C LEU A 192 -11.44 14.50 -0.51
N LYS A 193 -10.55 14.54 -1.50
CA LYS A 193 -10.48 13.55 -2.59
C LYS A 193 -9.40 12.52 -2.31
N ILE A 194 -9.79 11.26 -2.28
CA ILE A 194 -8.90 10.12 -2.04
C ILE A 194 -8.90 9.27 -3.30
N PRO A 195 -7.75 9.09 -3.97
CA PRO A 195 -7.68 8.22 -5.14
C PRO A 195 -8.02 6.78 -4.75
N ILE A 196 -8.84 6.11 -5.56
CA ILE A 196 -9.09 4.68 -5.46
C ILE A 196 -8.20 3.94 -6.44
N ASN A 197 -7.78 2.73 -6.08
CA ASN A 197 -7.05 1.87 -7.01
C ASN A 197 -8.05 1.27 -8.02
N GLU A 198 -7.66 1.32 -9.30
CA GLU A 198 -8.27 0.52 -10.36
C GLU A 198 -7.87 -0.95 -10.20
#